data_08f68e50fe8aa8b4f4fb470eef64eb28
#
_entry.id   08f68e50fe8aa8b4f4fb470eef64eb28
#
_cell.length_a   1.000
_cell.length_b   1.000
_cell.length_c   1.000
_cell.angle_alpha   90.00
_cell.angle_beta   90.00
_cell.angle_gamma   90.00
#
_symmetry.space_group_name_H-M   'P 1'
#
loop_
_entity.id
_entity.type
_entity.pdbx_description
1 polymer ?
#
loop_
_entity_poly.entity_id
_entity_poly.type
_entity_poly.pdbx_seq_one_letter_code
_entity_poly.pdbx_strand_id
1 'polypeptide(L)'
;MPAQNDLEERDLNNFTKHAIDVIDKKKTKTNLLKLNSMKNRGEPVAWVTAYDLPFSYVAEKAGVDMILVGDSGGMVQLGYQTTNPVTMDEMITLSSSARRGAQSTFLIGDMPQGSYEPSNTDAVLNAS
;
A
#
# COMPACT_ATOMS: atom_id res chain seq x y z
N MET A 1 21.74 0.11 41.02
CA MET A 1 21.63 0.15 39.54
C MET A 1 20.63 -0.93 39.13
N PRO A 2 19.58 -0.63 38.36
CA PRO A 2 18.72 -1.69 37.83
C PRO A 2 19.55 -2.63 36.94
N ALA A 3 19.27 -3.93 37.02
CA ALA A 3 19.97 -4.92 36.24
C ALA A 3 19.73 -4.69 34.76
N GLN A 4 20.74 -4.96 33.92
CA GLN A 4 20.68 -4.77 32.48
C GLN A 4 19.47 -5.48 31.84
N ASN A 5 19.07 -6.64 32.38
CA ASN A 5 17.88 -7.40 32.01
C ASN A 5 16.55 -6.62 32.19
N ASP A 6 16.44 -5.78 33.25
CA ASP A 6 15.22 -5.03 33.54
C ASP A 6 14.99 -3.89 32.51
N LEU A 7 16.07 -3.38 31.91
CA LEU A 7 15.98 -2.36 30.85
C LEU A 7 15.57 -2.97 29.53
N GLU A 8 16.14 -4.10 29.14
CA GLU A 8 15.79 -4.82 27.92
C GLU A 8 14.34 -5.32 27.92
N GLU A 9 13.87 -5.81 29.08
CA GLU A 9 12.49 -6.27 29.24
C GLU A 9 11.48 -5.12 29.19
N ARG A 10 11.82 -3.94 29.73
CA ARG A 10 11.00 -2.73 29.63
C ARG A 10 10.91 -2.20 28.21
N ASP A 11 12.01 -2.20 27.48
CA ASP A 11 12.05 -1.72 26.09
C ASP A 11 11.26 -2.68 25.18
N LEU A 12 11.37 -3.99 25.38
CA LEU A 12 10.59 -4.98 24.65
C LEU A 12 9.08 -4.84 24.91
N ASN A 13 8.69 -4.64 26.18
CA ASN A 13 7.29 -4.45 26.57
C ASN A 13 6.73 -3.14 26.00
N ASN A 14 7.51 -2.05 26.00
CA ASN A 14 7.12 -0.78 25.39
C ASN A 14 6.97 -0.90 23.88
N PHE A 15 7.88 -1.60 23.22
CA PHE A 15 7.80 -1.88 21.77
C PHE A 15 6.58 -2.72 21.44
N THR A 16 6.34 -3.80 22.19
CA THR A 16 5.18 -4.69 21.99
C THR A 16 3.86 -3.94 22.20
N LYS A 17 3.76 -3.13 23.26
CA LYS A 17 2.59 -2.30 23.52
C LYS A 17 2.35 -1.29 22.40
N HIS A 18 3.40 -0.61 21.96
CA HIS A 18 3.31 0.35 20.86
C HIS A 18 2.85 -0.33 19.55
N ALA A 19 3.40 -1.52 19.25
CA ALA A 19 2.99 -2.32 18.10
C ALA A 19 1.50 -2.74 18.19
N ILE A 20 1.03 -3.16 19.37
CA ILE A 20 -0.38 -3.51 19.59
C ILE A 20 -1.27 -2.28 19.42
N ASP A 21 -0.90 -1.14 20.01
CA ASP A 21 -1.65 0.11 19.90
C ASP A 21 -1.76 0.61 18.45
N VAL A 22 -0.73 0.38 17.64
CA VAL A 22 -0.75 0.68 16.20
C VAL A 22 -1.69 -0.24 15.44
N ILE A 23 -1.69 -1.53 15.78
CA ILE A 23 -2.53 -2.57 15.14
C ILE A 23 -4.01 -2.39 15.48
N ASP A 24 -4.34 -2.02 16.74
CA ASP A 24 -5.72 -1.88 17.23
C ASP A 24 -6.37 -0.53 16.90
N LYS A 25 -5.60 0.48 16.56
CA LYS A 25 -6.17 1.75 16.10
C LYS A 25 -6.95 1.52 14.81
N LYS A 26 -8.29 1.61 14.89
CA LYS A 26 -9.16 1.64 13.72
C LYS A 26 -8.71 2.80 12.83
N LYS A 27 -7.94 2.49 11.79
CA LYS A 27 -7.38 3.48 10.88
C LYS A 27 -8.51 4.22 10.18
N THR A 28 -8.56 5.55 10.33
CA THR A 28 -9.45 6.37 9.50
C THR A 28 -9.01 6.27 8.05
N LYS A 29 -9.96 6.16 7.14
CA LYS A 29 -9.69 6.03 5.69
C LYS A 29 -8.78 7.16 5.22
N THR A 30 -7.63 6.80 4.66
CA THR A 30 -6.73 7.77 4.03
C THR A 30 -7.32 8.22 2.69
N ASN A 31 -7.32 9.52 2.45
CA ASN A 31 -7.82 10.14 1.23
C ASN A 31 -6.88 11.27 0.77
N LEU A 32 -7.12 11.83 -0.40
CA LEU A 32 -6.29 12.91 -0.97
C LEU A 32 -6.19 14.14 -0.06
N LEU A 33 -7.27 14.51 0.65
CA LEU A 33 -7.26 15.65 1.56
C LEU A 33 -6.32 15.42 2.74
N LYS A 34 -6.33 14.20 3.31
CA LYS A 34 -5.40 13.82 4.38
C LYS A 34 -3.96 13.86 3.89
N LEU A 35 -3.67 13.27 2.72
CA LEU A 35 -2.32 13.26 2.14
C LEU A 35 -1.81 14.68 1.86
N ASN A 36 -2.66 15.56 1.30
CA ASN A 36 -2.32 16.94 1.08
C ASN A 36 -2.08 17.71 2.40
N SER A 37 -2.87 17.43 3.43
CA SER A 37 -2.65 17.99 4.77
C SER A 37 -1.31 17.55 5.36
N MET A 38 -0.92 16.28 5.24
CA MET A 38 0.39 15.76 5.67
C MET A 38 1.52 16.48 4.93
N LYS A 39 1.42 16.63 3.61
CA LYS A 39 2.38 17.38 2.80
C LYS A 39 2.55 18.80 3.31
N ASN A 40 1.46 19.53 3.58
CA ASN A 40 1.49 20.91 4.05
C ASN A 40 2.11 21.07 5.45
N ARG A 41 2.06 20.01 6.28
CA ARG A 41 2.71 19.98 7.60
C ARG A 41 4.13 19.43 7.58
N GLY A 42 4.65 19.04 6.41
CA GLY A 42 5.96 18.40 6.30
C GLY A 42 6.02 16.99 6.92
N GLU A 43 4.88 16.32 7.09
CA GLU A 43 4.79 14.98 7.61
C GLU A 43 5.12 13.96 6.50
N PRO A 44 6.01 12.98 6.75
CA PRO A 44 6.33 11.97 5.75
C PRO A 44 5.12 11.05 5.53
N VAL A 45 4.94 10.62 4.27
CA VAL A 45 3.93 9.64 3.88
C VAL A 45 4.62 8.28 3.71
N ALA A 46 4.19 7.29 4.48
CA ALA A 46 4.66 5.92 4.35
C ALA A 46 3.95 5.25 3.16
N TRP A 47 4.74 4.84 2.16
CA TRP A 47 4.25 4.25 0.92
C TRP A 47 4.96 2.93 0.64
N VAL A 48 4.19 1.86 0.36
CA VAL A 48 4.71 0.53 0.01
C VAL A 48 4.02 -0.01 -1.23
N THR A 49 4.68 -0.94 -1.92
CA THR A 49 4.09 -1.70 -3.02
C THR A 49 3.54 -3.02 -2.50
N ALA A 50 2.29 -3.36 -2.85
CA ALA A 50 1.68 -4.66 -2.57
C ALA A 50 0.64 -4.99 -3.64
N TYR A 51 0.59 -6.27 -4.07
CA TYR A 51 -0.19 -6.69 -5.25
C TYR A 51 -1.36 -7.62 -4.91
N ASP A 52 -1.46 -8.08 -3.67
CA ASP A 52 -2.39 -9.11 -3.25
C ASP A 52 -3.03 -8.82 -1.89
N LEU A 53 -3.99 -9.64 -1.51
CA LEU A 53 -4.72 -9.52 -0.25
C LEU A 53 -3.80 -9.63 0.98
N PRO A 54 -2.95 -10.69 1.14
CA PRO A 54 -2.20 -10.87 2.37
C PRO A 54 -1.18 -9.76 2.61
N PHE A 55 -0.41 -9.36 1.61
CA PHE A 55 0.57 -8.27 1.76
C PHE A 55 -0.09 -6.91 1.98
N SER A 56 -1.18 -6.62 1.28
CA SER A 56 -1.93 -5.38 1.49
C SER A 56 -2.58 -5.33 2.88
N TYR A 57 -3.07 -6.46 3.40
CA TYR A 57 -3.58 -6.56 4.76
C TYR A 57 -2.50 -6.26 5.80
N VAL A 58 -1.33 -6.87 5.66
CA VAL A 58 -0.19 -6.61 6.56
C VAL A 58 0.26 -5.16 6.48
N ALA A 59 0.36 -4.59 5.27
CA ALA A 59 0.72 -3.19 5.06
C ALA A 59 -0.29 -2.23 5.73
N GLU A 60 -1.59 -2.49 5.58
CA GLU A 60 -2.62 -1.70 6.26
C GLU A 60 -2.51 -1.82 7.79
N LYS A 61 -2.28 -3.02 8.32
CA LYS A 61 -2.07 -3.24 9.77
C LYS A 61 -0.81 -2.57 10.29
N ALA A 62 0.25 -2.53 9.50
CA ALA A 62 1.48 -1.81 9.83
C ALA A 62 1.29 -0.26 9.83
N GLY A 63 0.16 0.24 9.33
CA GLY A 63 -0.18 1.67 9.40
C GLY A 63 0.33 2.50 8.22
N VAL A 64 0.75 1.89 7.09
CA VAL A 64 1.18 2.65 5.90
C VAL A 64 0.05 3.54 5.38
N ASP A 65 0.40 4.72 4.85
CA ASP A 65 -0.58 5.69 4.36
C ASP A 65 -1.08 5.34 2.97
N MET A 66 -0.21 4.76 2.13
CA MET A 66 -0.50 4.46 0.74
C MET A 66 0.02 3.07 0.35
N ILE A 67 -0.70 2.43 -0.56
CA ILE A 67 -0.27 1.20 -1.25
C ILE A 67 -0.29 1.46 -2.75
N LEU A 68 0.81 1.11 -3.43
CA LEU A 68 0.89 1.05 -4.87
C LEU A 68 0.67 -0.38 -5.34
N VAL A 69 -0.24 -0.56 -6.27
CA VAL A 69 -0.34 -1.75 -7.11
C VAL A 69 0.29 -1.39 -8.45
N GLY A 70 1.59 -1.64 -8.57
CA GLY A 70 2.35 -1.31 -9.77
C GLY A 70 2.19 -2.36 -10.87
N ASP A 71 2.45 -2.00 -12.13
CA ASP A 71 2.55 -2.95 -13.25
C ASP A 71 3.70 -3.96 -13.06
N SER A 72 4.67 -3.63 -12.20
CA SER A 72 5.68 -4.57 -11.69
C SER A 72 5.08 -5.83 -11.02
N GLY A 73 3.79 -5.80 -10.66
CA GLY A 73 3.04 -7.00 -10.28
C GLY A 73 3.06 -8.10 -11.34
N GLY A 74 3.11 -7.74 -12.62
CA GLY A 74 3.32 -8.70 -13.70
C GLY A 74 4.63 -9.48 -13.58
N MET A 75 5.70 -8.83 -13.16
CA MET A 75 6.99 -9.49 -12.93
C MET A 75 6.99 -10.30 -11.63
N VAL A 76 6.46 -9.72 -10.54
CA VAL A 76 6.56 -10.30 -9.19
C VAL A 76 5.55 -11.41 -8.95
N GLN A 77 4.32 -11.26 -9.45
CA GLN A 77 3.21 -12.19 -9.20
C GLN A 77 2.94 -13.14 -10.38
N LEU A 78 3.13 -12.65 -11.63
CA LEU A 78 2.80 -13.40 -12.83
C LEU A 78 4.03 -13.97 -13.53
N GLY A 79 5.25 -13.58 -13.12
CA GLY A 79 6.51 -14.12 -13.63
C GLY A 79 6.94 -13.58 -14.99
N TYR A 80 6.40 -12.43 -15.43
CA TYR A 80 6.85 -11.77 -16.66
C TYR A 80 8.29 -11.26 -16.53
N GLN A 81 9.02 -11.24 -17.64
CA GLN A 81 10.40 -10.72 -17.66
C GLN A 81 10.46 -9.18 -17.61
N THR A 82 9.39 -8.52 -18.04
CA THR A 82 9.24 -7.05 -18.05
C THR A 82 7.79 -6.69 -17.72
N THR A 83 7.48 -5.41 -17.54
CA THR A 83 6.11 -4.93 -17.31
C THR A 83 5.32 -4.77 -18.62
N ASN A 84 5.97 -4.76 -19.79
CA ASN A 84 5.32 -4.49 -21.08
C ASN A 84 4.13 -5.42 -21.42
N PRO A 85 4.12 -6.73 -21.09
CA PRO A 85 2.99 -7.59 -21.41
C PRO A 85 1.80 -7.47 -20.45
N VAL A 86 1.92 -6.67 -19.37
CA VAL A 86 0.85 -6.53 -18.38
C VAL A 86 -0.38 -5.87 -19.01
N THR A 87 -1.53 -6.46 -18.78
CA THR A 87 -2.82 -5.98 -19.28
C THR A 87 -3.61 -5.21 -18.23
N MET A 88 -4.60 -4.39 -18.67
CA MET A 88 -5.52 -3.73 -17.74
C MET A 88 -6.31 -4.73 -16.87
N ASP A 89 -6.75 -5.86 -17.44
CA ASP A 89 -7.50 -6.88 -16.71
C ASP A 89 -6.67 -7.49 -15.56
N GLU A 90 -5.38 -7.69 -15.80
CA GLU A 90 -4.43 -8.14 -14.75
C GLU A 90 -4.28 -7.06 -13.68
N MET A 91 -4.12 -5.79 -14.06
CA MET A 91 -4.02 -4.68 -13.11
C MET A 91 -5.30 -4.51 -12.28
N ILE A 92 -6.47 -4.66 -12.90
CA ILE A 92 -7.77 -4.66 -12.19
C ILE A 92 -7.84 -5.83 -11.20
N THR A 93 -7.38 -7.00 -11.61
CA THR A 93 -7.36 -8.21 -10.76
C THR A 93 -6.46 -8.02 -9.54
N LEU A 94 -5.21 -7.56 -9.74
CA LEU A 94 -4.26 -7.28 -8.66
C LEU A 94 -4.78 -6.17 -7.73
N SER A 95 -5.26 -5.06 -8.30
CA SER A 95 -5.81 -3.94 -7.52
C SER A 95 -7.03 -4.33 -6.70
N SER A 96 -7.91 -5.16 -7.26
CA SER A 96 -9.07 -5.68 -6.55
C SER A 96 -8.67 -6.60 -5.40
N SER A 97 -7.64 -7.43 -5.58
CA SER A 97 -7.08 -8.28 -4.54
C SER A 97 -6.48 -7.43 -3.40
N ALA A 98 -5.64 -6.47 -3.74
CA ALA A 98 -5.04 -5.53 -2.79
C ALA A 98 -6.11 -4.74 -2.01
N ARG A 99 -7.16 -4.25 -2.69
CA ARG A 99 -8.27 -3.51 -2.05
C ARG A 99 -9.03 -4.36 -1.04
N ARG A 100 -9.20 -5.67 -1.29
CA ARG A 100 -9.82 -6.57 -0.30
C ARG A 100 -8.97 -6.71 0.97
N GLY A 101 -7.64 -6.63 0.84
CA GLY A 101 -6.71 -6.66 1.98
C GLY A 101 -6.62 -5.34 2.74
N ALA A 102 -6.68 -4.20 2.03
CA ALA A 102 -6.46 -2.87 2.58
C ALA A 102 -7.64 -1.94 2.27
N GLN A 103 -8.63 -1.89 3.17
CA GLN A 103 -9.89 -1.18 2.94
C GLN A 103 -9.83 0.31 3.30
N SER A 104 -8.95 0.70 4.20
CA SER A 104 -8.80 2.08 4.69
C SER A 104 -7.56 2.80 4.16
N THR A 105 -6.56 2.08 3.69
CA THR A 105 -5.34 2.64 3.10
C THR A 105 -5.63 3.22 1.72
N PHE A 106 -4.96 4.33 1.36
CA PHE A 106 -5.07 4.92 0.03
C PHE A 106 -4.37 4.01 -0.98
N LEU A 107 -5.11 3.50 -1.96
CA LEU A 107 -4.60 2.59 -2.97
C LEU A 107 -4.46 3.33 -4.30
N ILE A 108 -3.30 3.17 -4.94
CA ILE A 108 -3.02 3.62 -6.30
C ILE A 108 -2.75 2.38 -7.15
N GLY A 109 -3.37 2.28 -8.31
CA GLY A 109 -3.07 1.30 -9.34
C GLY A 109 -2.42 1.97 -10.53
N ASP A 110 -1.37 1.35 -11.08
CA ASP A 110 -0.80 1.79 -12.35
C ASP A 110 -1.73 1.42 -13.51
N MET A 111 -1.71 2.23 -14.54
CA MET A 111 -2.21 1.88 -15.85
C MET A 111 -1.03 1.32 -16.67
N PRO A 112 -1.09 0.07 -17.15
CA PRO A 112 0.02 -0.55 -17.86
C PRO A 112 0.26 0.12 -19.22
N GLN A 113 1.47 -0.04 -19.74
CA GLN A 113 1.86 0.47 -21.03
C GLN A 113 0.90 -0.03 -22.13
N GLY A 114 0.50 0.87 -23.03
CA GLY A 114 -0.44 0.56 -24.10
C GLY A 114 -1.92 0.76 -23.73
N SER A 115 -2.22 1.00 -22.44
CA SER A 115 -3.60 1.17 -21.97
C SER A 115 -4.13 2.60 -22.07
N TYR A 116 -3.27 3.60 -22.16
CA TYR A 116 -3.64 5.02 -22.19
C TYR A 116 -2.99 5.83 -23.30
N GLU A 117 -1.91 5.34 -23.92
CA GLU A 117 -1.19 6.04 -24.98
C GLU A 117 -1.91 6.03 -26.33
N PRO A 118 -2.71 5.00 -26.71
CA PRO A 118 -3.30 4.92 -28.04
C PRO A 118 -4.27 6.06 -28.34
N SER A 119 -5.11 6.45 -27.36
CA SER A 119 -6.04 7.57 -27.51
C SER A 119 -6.56 8.11 -26.18
N ASN A 120 -7.07 9.36 -26.19
CA ASN A 120 -7.78 9.91 -25.02
C ASN A 120 -9.01 9.08 -24.64
N THR A 121 -9.68 8.45 -25.60
CA THR A 121 -10.82 7.57 -25.35
C THR A 121 -10.39 6.33 -24.59
N ASP A 122 -9.32 5.66 -25.02
CA ASP A 122 -8.78 4.49 -24.33
C ASP A 122 -8.30 4.86 -22.92
N ALA A 123 -7.61 5.99 -22.77
CA ALA A 123 -7.19 6.48 -21.46
C ALA A 123 -8.36 6.67 -20.49
N VAL A 124 -9.46 7.28 -20.94
CA VAL A 124 -10.65 7.50 -20.10
C VAL A 124 -11.36 6.18 -19.80
N LEU A 125 -11.54 5.31 -20.78
CA LEU A 125 -12.21 4.02 -20.58
C LEU A 125 -11.44 3.11 -19.61
N ASN A 126 -10.12 3.08 -19.71
CA ASN A 126 -9.29 2.25 -18.86
C ASN A 126 -9.08 2.85 -17.45
N ALA A 127 -9.25 4.16 -17.27
CA ALA A 127 -9.14 4.82 -15.97
C ALA A 127 -10.47 4.86 -15.18
N SER A 128 -11.59 4.47 -15.79
CA SER A 128 -12.93 4.48 -15.19
C SER A 128 -13.34 3.12 -14.65
#